data_b35604e1466a0e80dd04a1f7d809cd75
#
_entry.id   b35604e1466a0e80dd04a1f7d809cd75
#
_cell.length_a   1.000
_cell.length_b   1.000
_cell.length_c   1.000
_cell.angle_alpha   90.00
_cell.angle_beta   90.00
_cell.angle_gamma   90.00
#
_symmetry.space_group_name_H-M   'P 1'
#
loop_
_entity.id
_entity.type
_entity.pdbx_description
1 polymer ?
#
loop_
_entity_poly.entity_id
_entity_poly.type
_entity_poly.pdbx_seq_one_letter_code
_entity_poly.pdbx_strand_id
1 'polypeptide(L)'
;YARAMLHWQSRTRFCGVCGGTIALQRGGFLGVCTQCASEHYPRVDPAVIVAVSDGRRLLLGRQASWPARRYSVIAGFVEPGESLEQTVAREVAEETQVRVRPGSCRYYGAQPWPFPGALMLGFSAQAEADTPQVDGELEDARWFEREEVGAALARLAAQGDSADDGHGLRLPPRISIARALIEDWYRHGAPA
;
A
#
# COMPACT_ATOMS: atom_id res chain seq x y z
N TYR A 1 -5.43 10.70 -12.70
CA TYR A 1 -4.40 11.04 -13.68
C TYR A 1 -3.93 12.49 -13.53
N ALA A 2 -4.79 13.51 -13.73
CA ALA A 2 -4.42 14.94 -13.72
C ALA A 2 -3.67 15.36 -12.43
N ARG A 3 -4.13 14.88 -11.25
CA ARG A 3 -3.48 15.17 -9.97
C ARG A 3 -2.01 14.76 -9.94
N ALA A 4 -1.68 13.55 -10.42
CA ALA A 4 -0.29 13.06 -10.46
C ALA A 4 0.58 13.89 -11.40
N MET A 5 0.06 14.24 -12.58
CA MET A 5 0.78 15.07 -13.54
C MET A 5 1.04 16.48 -13.00
N LEU A 6 0.04 17.14 -12.45
CA LEU A 6 0.18 18.47 -11.84
C LEU A 6 1.15 18.45 -10.65
N HIS A 7 1.10 17.40 -9.83
CA HIS A 7 2.04 17.22 -8.74
C HIS A 7 3.48 17.09 -9.27
N TRP A 8 3.73 16.23 -10.25
CA TRP A 8 5.05 16.08 -10.86
C TRP A 8 5.54 17.39 -11.47
N GLN A 9 4.74 18.08 -12.27
CA GLN A 9 5.09 19.36 -12.89
C GLN A 9 5.44 20.43 -11.85
N SER A 10 4.68 20.51 -10.74
CA SER A 10 4.94 21.48 -9.68
C SER A 10 6.27 21.23 -8.94
N ARG A 11 6.72 19.97 -8.89
CA ARG A 11 7.96 19.54 -8.23
C ARG A 11 9.17 19.51 -9.16
N THR A 12 8.96 19.39 -10.48
CA THR A 12 10.03 19.29 -11.48
C THR A 12 10.31 20.67 -12.09
N ARG A 13 10.78 21.59 -11.26
CA ARG A 13 11.10 22.97 -11.65
C ARG A 13 12.57 23.15 -11.98
N PHE A 14 13.44 22.38 -11.36
CA PHE A 14 14.89 22.46 -11.49
C PHE A 14 15.46 21.07 -11.82
N CYS A 15 16.53 21.09 -12.62
CA CYS A 15 17.23 19.88 -13.04
C CYS A 15 18.01 19.26 -11.86
N GLY A 16 17.78 17.98 -11.58
CA GLY A 16 18.51 17.24 -10.55
C GLY A 16 19.98 16.98 -10.88
N VAL A 17 20.41 17.24 -12.14
CA VAL A 17 21.80 17.03 -12.59
C VAL A 17 22.62 18.31 -12.44
N CYS A 18 22.10 19.46 -12.89
CA CYS A 18 22.87 20.70 -12.94
C CYS A 18 22.21 21.92 -12.25
N GLY A 19 21.02 21.76 -11.68
CA GLY A 19 20.29 22.85 -11.04
C GLY A 19 19.59 23.81 -12.00
N GLY A 20 19.77 23.67 -13.32
CA GLY A 20 19.15 24.55 -14.32
C GLY A 20 17.63 24.43 -14.36
N THR A 21 16.95 25.42 -14.91
CA THR A 21 15.48 25.45 -15.02
C THR A 21 14.98 24.36 -15.98
N ILE A 22 13.82 23.78 -15.70
CA ILE A 22 13.14 22.81 -16.56
C ILE A 22 12.08 23.53 -17.39
N ALA A 23 12.13 23.35 -18.73
CA ALA A 23 11.08 23.74 -19.65
C ALA A 23 10.20 22.52 -19.97
N LEU A 24 8.88 22.66 -19.73
CA LEU A 24 7.93 21.59 -20.05
C LEU A 24 7.65 21.55 -21.55
N GLN A 25 7.68 20.35 -22.13
CA GLN A 25 7.42 20.05 -23.53
C GLN A 25 6.35 18.94 -23.67
N ARG A 26 5.96 18.63 -24.89
CA ARG A 26 4.97 17.57 -25.21
C ARG A 26 3.70 17.67 -24.38
N GLY A 27 3.13 18.88 -24.31
CA GLY A 27 1.92 19.09 -23.50
C GLY A 27 2.12 18.88 -21.99
N GLY A 28 3.36 18.99 -21.50
CA GLY A 28 3.70 18.83 -20.07
C GLY A 28 4.09 17.41 -19.66
N PHE A 29 4.32 16.50 -20.63
CA PHE A 29 4.74 15.11 -20.37
C PHE A 29 6.25 14.90 -20.37
N LEU A 30 7.01 15.92 -20.74
CA LEU A 30 8.47 15.91 -20.77
C LEU A 30 8.99 17.21 -20.18
N GLY A 31 9.92 17.14 -19.24
CA GLY A 31 10.71 18.27 -18.79
C GLY A 31 12.09 18.22 -19.44
N VAL A 32 12.55 19.33 -20.04
CA VAL A 32 13.89 19.42 -20.59
C VAL A 32 14.66 20.53 -19.90
N CYS A 33 15.85 20.22 -19.41
CA CYS A 33 16.71 21.21 -18.80
C CYS A 33 17.21 22.22 -19.82
N THR A 34 17.05 23.51 -19.53
CA THR A 34 17.48 24.60 -20.42
C THR A 34 18.99 24.80 -20.48
N GLN A 35 19.76 24.19 -19.56
CA GLN A 35 21.22 24.30 -19.49
C GLN A 35 21.94 23.06 -20.02
N CYS A 36 21.60 21.86 -19.49
CA CYS A 36 22.30 20.60 -19.82
C CYS A 36 21.52 19.67 -20.75
N ALA A 37 20.33 20.07 -21.18
CA ALA A 37 19.43 19.30 -22.03
C ALA A 37 18.98 17.92 -21.45
N SER A 38 19.22 17.62 -20.17
CA SER A 38 18.72 16.39 -19.53
C SER A 38 17.21 16.35 -19.57
N GLU A 39 16.67 15.20 -19.92
CA GLU A 39 15.24 14.93 -19.96
C GLU A 39 14.73 14.42 -18.61
N HIS A 40 13.55 14.87 -18.20
CA HIS A 40 12.85 14.48 -16.99
C HIS A 40 11.44 14.01 -17.34
N TYR A 41 11.10 12.82 -16.87
CA TYR A 41 9.82 12.17 -17.13
C TYR A 41 8.92 12.15 -15.89
N PRO A 42 7.58 12.08 -16.05
CA PRO A 42 6.68 11.87 -14.95
C PRO A 42 7.10 10.67 -14.10
N ARG A 43 7.14 10.88 -12.78
CA ARG A 43 7.58 9.89 -11.82
C ARG A 43 6.38 9.13 -11.25
N VAL A 44 6.53 7.83 -11.10
CA VAL A 44 5.63 6.95 -10.38
C VAL A 44 6.47 6.13 -9.40
N ASP A 45 6.13 6.18 -8.12
CA ASP A 45 6.85 5.44 -7.08
C ASP A 45 6.15 4.10 -6.83
N PRO A 46 6.82 2.93 -7.07
CA PRO A 46 6.22 1.63 -6.81
C PRO A 46 6.15 1.38 -5.29
N ALA A 47 5.01 0.87 -4.85
CA ALA A 47 4.80 0.43 -3.48
C ALA A 47 4.06 -0.92 -3.48
N VAL A 48 4.47 -1.85 -2.63
CA VAL A 48 3.74 -3.09 -2.40
C VAL A 48 2.62 -2.87 -1.40
N ILE A 49 1.56 -3.66 -1.50
CA ILE A 49 0.49 -3.73 -0.52
C ILE A 49 0.04 -5.19 -0.44
N VAL A 50 0.04 -5.79 0.75
CA VAL A 50 -0.04 -7.24 0.88
C VAL A 50 -1.01 -7.72 1.95
N ALA A 51 -1.92 -8.63 1.57
CA ALA A 51 -2.72 -9.42 2.51
C ALA A 51 -1.87 -10.60 3.00
N VAL A 52 -1.43 -10.56 4.25
CA VAL A 52 -0.59 -11.58 4.88
C VAL A 52 -1.44 -12.47 5.77
N SER A 53 -1.35 -13.79 5.59
CA SER A 53 -2.10 -14.77 6.38
C SER A 53 -1.22 -15.88 6.92
N ASP A 54 -1.52 -16.36 8.14
CA ASP A 54 -0.92 -17.58 8.70
C ASP A 54 -1.65 -18.87 8.26
N GLY A 55 -2.59 -18.73 7.31
CA GLY A 55 -3.47 -19.79 6.83
C GLY A 55 -4.88 -19.71 7.42
N ARG A 56 -5.05 -19.14 8.60
CA ARG A 56 -6.31 -19.01 9.32
C ARG A 56 -6.71 -17.54 9.54
N ARG A 57 -5.75 -16.70 9.94
CA ARG A 57 -5.94 -15.30 10.33
C ARG A 57 -5.30 -14.37 9.30
N LEU A 58 -5.76 -13.13 9.29
CA LEU A 58 -5.23 -12.03 8.47
C LEU A 58 -4.47 -11.04 9.34
N LEU A 59 -3.23 -10.72 8.97
CA LEU A 59 -2.44 -9.68 9.62
C LEU A 59 -2.91 -8.31 9.14
N LEU A 60 -3.29 -7.45 10.07
CA LEU A 60 -3.60 -6.04 9.78
C LEU A 60 -2.88 -5.14 10.76
N GLY A 61 -2.44 -3.98 10.25
CA GLY A 61 -1.81 -2.91 11.02
C GLY A 61 -2.63 -1.62 11.01
N ARG A 62 -2.34 -0.73 11.95
CA ARG A 62 -2.90 0.62 11.98
C ARG A 62 -1.86 1.66 12.35
N GLN A 63 -1.99 2.85 11.76
CA GLN A 63 -1.19 4.01 12.10
C GLN A 63 -1.91 4.88 13.14
N ALA A 64 -1.17 5.53 14.03
CA ALA A 64 -1.70 6.40 15.07
C ALA A 64 -2.57 7.56 14.52
N SER A 65 -2.27 8.02 13.31
CA SER A 65 -3.00 9.10 12.65
C SER A 65 -4.38 8.68 12.10
N TRP A 66 -4.67 7.38 12.06
CA TRP A 66 -5.94 6.89 11.54
C TRP A 66 -7.07 6.95 12.59
N PRO A 67 -8.33 7.03 12.13
CA PRO A 67 -9.46 6.88 13.04
C PRO A 67 -9.35 5.62 13.90
N ALA A 68 -9.83 5.66 15.10
CA ALA A 68 -9.80 4.51 16.01
C ALA A 68 -10.36 3.24 15.36
N ARG A 69 -9.76 2.10 15.67
CA ARG A 69 -10.16 0.77 15.19
C ARG A 69 -10.04 0.56 13.67
N ARG A 70 -9.50 1.53 12.92
CA ARG A 70 -9.23 1.36 11.50
C ARG A 70 -7.91 0.64 11.31
N TYR A 71 -7.98 -0.52 10.65
CA TYR A 71 -6.83 -1.34 10.27
C TYR A 71 -6.81 -1.57 8.77
N SER A 72 -5.63 -1.81 8.24
CA SER A 72 -5.40 -2.10 6.84
C SER A 72 -4.35 -3.21 6.70
N VAL A 73 -4.20 -3.72 5.51
CA VAL A 73 -3.07 -4.59 5.12
C VAL A 73 -1.78 -3.78 5.09
N ILE A 74 -0.64 -4.46 5.24
CA ILE A 74 0.71 -3.87 5.28
C ILE A 74 1.07 -3.34 3.89
N ALA A 75 1.78 -2.21 3.83
CA ALA A 75 2.18 -1.58 2.58
C ALA A 75 3.42 -0.71 2.75
N GLY A 76 4.36 -0.79 1.79
CA GLY A 76 5.53 0.04 1.79
C GLY A 76 6.18 0.22 0.43
N PHE A 77 7.15 1.12 0.33
CA PHE A 77 7.80 1.45 -0.92
C PHE A 77 8.89 0.45 -1.30
N VAL A 78 9.01 0.21 -2.61
CA VAL A 78 10.11 -0.57 -3.17
C VAL A 78 11.40 0.23 -3.06
N GLU A 79 12.44 -0.35 -2.46
CA GLU A 79 13.76 0.24 -2.39
C GLU A 79 14.63 -0.11 -3.63
N PRO A 80 15.62 0.73 -3.97
CA PRO A 80 16.52 0.46 -5.08
C PRO A 80 17.25 -0.88 -4.93
N GLY A 81 17.05 -1.77 -5.91
CA GLY A 81 17.68 -3.10 -5.94
C GLY A 81 16.83 -4.23 -5.39
N GLU A 82 15.66 -3.96 -4.83
CA GLU A 82 14.74 -4.98 -4.37
C GLU A 82 13.85 -5.54 -5.49
N SER A 83 13.50 -6.83 -5.39
CA SER A 83 12.33 -7.36 -6.06
C SER A 83 11.05 -7.05 -5.25
N LEU A 84 9.88 -7.16 -5.88
CA LEU A 84 8.61 -6.90 -5.19
C LEU A 84 8.38 -7.88 -4.02
N GLU A 85 8.79 -9.14 -4.18
CA GLU A 85 8.70 -10.16 -3.13
C GLU A 85 9.65 -9.87 -1.95
N GLN A 86 10.84 -9.33 -2.23
CA GLN A 86 11.78 -8.88 -1.20
C GLN A 86 11.21 -7.69 -0.43
N THR A 87 10.61 -6.72 -1.13
CA THR A 87 9.93 -5.59 -0.50
C THR A 87 8.78 -6.07 0.39
N VAL A 88 7.94 -7.02 -0.08
CA VAL A 88 6.87 -7.60 0.74
C VAL A 88 7.43 -8.21 2.02
N ALA A 89 8.49 -9.02 1.91
CA ALA A 89 9.07 -9.68 3.08
C ALA A 89 9.71 -8.68 4.07
N ARG A 90 10.39 -7.65 3.56
CA ARG A 90 11.03 -6.60 4.37
C ARG A 90 9.98 -5.76 5.10
N GLU A 91 9.01 -5.19 4.39
CA GLU A 91 7.98 -4.32 4.98
C GLU A 91 7.16 -5.03 6.06
N VAL A 92 6.76 -6.29 5.80
CA VAL A 92 6.05 -7.09 6.81
C VAL A 92 6.93 -7.34 8.02
N ALA A 93 8.23 -7.66 7.83
CA ALA A 93 9.14 -7.89 8.93
C ALA A 93 9.47 -6.60 9.72
N GLU A 94 9.68 -5.47 9.05
CA GLU A 94 9.98 -4.18 9.68
C GLU A 94 8.80 -3.66 10.47
N GLU A 95 7.61 -3.61 9.87
CA GLU A 95 6.43 -3.06 10.54
C GLU A 95 5.84 -3.97 11.63
N THR A 96 6.04 -5.31 11.54
CA THR A 96 5.31 -6.25 12.39
C THR A 96 6.15 -7.38 13.00
N GLN A 97 7.41 -7.54 12.61
CA GLN A 97 8.29 -8.66 12.96
C GLN A 97 7.74 -10.05 12.57
N VAL A 98 6.74 -10.11 11.71
CA VAL A 98 6.19 -11.36 11.18
C VAL A 98 6.99 -11.80 9.96
N ARG A 99 7.31 -13.10 9.87
CA ARG A 99 8.11 -13.68 8.80
C ARG A 99 7.22 -14.21 7.67
N VAL A 100 7.31 -13.58 6.51
CA VAL A 100 6.67 -14.08 5.27
C VAL A 100 7.38 -15.35 4.81
N ARG A 101 6.61 -16.37 4.41
CA ARG A 101 7.16 -17.63 3.89
C ARG A 101 7.74 -17.42 2.49
N PRO A 102 9.00 -17.82 2.24
CA PRO A 102 9.62 -17.69 0.92
C PRO A 102 8.78 -18.37 -0.17
N GLY A 103 8.64 -17.70 -1.32
CA GLY A 103 7.90 -18.22 -2.46
C GLY A 103 6.37 -18.21 -2.34
N SER A 104 5.82 -17.69 -1.24
CA SER A 104 4.37 -17.63 -1.02
C SER A 104 3.69 -16.40 -1.61
N CYS A 105 4.46 -15.38 -2.02
CA CYS A 105 3.89 -14.16 -2.61
C CYS A 105 3.18 -14.45 -3.92
N ARG A 106 1.96 -13.93 -4.06
CA ARG A 106 1.14 -14.00 -5.27
C ARG A 106 0.65 -12.62 -5.63
N TYR A 107 0.96 -12.19 -6.86
CA TYR A 107 0.48 -10.91 -7.38
C TYR A 107 -1.04 -10.94 -7.57
N TYR A 108 -1.71 -9.92 -7.07
CA TYR A 108 -3.16 -9.75 -7.14
C TYR A 108 -3.59 -8.75 -8.23
N GLY A 109 -2.96 -7.59 -8.29
CA GLY A 109 -3.29 -6.52 -9.21
C GLY A 109 -2.62 -5.21 -8.82
N ALA A 110 -2.88 -4.13 -9.56
CA ALA A 110 -2.31 -2.83 -9.27
C ALA A 110 -3.37 -1.73 -9.23
N GLN A 111 -3.11 -0.69 -8.41
CA GLN A 111 -3.92 0.51 -8.33
C GLN A 111 -3.04 1.76 -8.39
N PRO A 112 -3.25 2.67 -9.37
CA PRO A 112 -2.67 3.99 -9.32
C PRO A 112 -3.14 4.74 -8.08
N TRP A 113 -2.19 5.28 -7.31
CA TRP A 113 -2.46 6.01 -6.07
C TRP A 113 -1.83 7.41 -6.12
N PRO A 114 -2.51 8.40 -6.75
CA PRO A 114 -1.97 9.74 -6.97
C PRO A 114 -1.98 10.61 -5.70
N PHE A 115 -1.52 10.05 -4.57
CA PHE A 115 -1.42 10.70 -3.26
C PHE A 115 -0.03 10.43 -2.62
N PRO A 116 1.06 11.05 -3.14
CA PRO A 116 1.10 11.98 -4.27
C PRO A 116 1.27 11.31 -5.64
N GLY A 117 1.93 10.16 -5.78
CA GLY A 117 2.28 9.58 -7.08
C GLY A 117 2.75 8.14 -7.01
N ALA A 118 2.12 7.30 -6.17
CA ALA A 118 2.45 5.88 -6.07
C ALA A 118 1.66 5.01 -7.06
N LEU A 119 2.25 3.84 -7.37
CA LEU A 119 1.57 2.70 -7.94
C LEU A 119 1.57 1.58 -6.90
N MET A 120 0.39 1.28 -6.36
CA MET A 120 0.21 0.20 -5.40
C MET A 120 0.16 -1.14 -6.15
N LEU A 121 1.06 -2.05 -5.81
CA LEU A 121 1.18 -3.40 -6.37
C LEU A 121 0.67 -4.39 -5.31
N GLY A 122 -0.52 -4.94 -5.52
CA GLY A 122 -1.22 -5.79 -4.58
C GLY A 122 -0.72 -7.23 -4.61
N PHE A 123 -0.50 -7.78 -3.42
CA PHE A 123 -0.07 -9.16 -3.20
C PHE A 123 -0.90 -9.84 -2.14
N SER A 124 -0.95 -11.16 -2.18
CA SER A 124 -1.24 -12.02 -1.04
C SER A 124 0.00 -12.84 -0.69
N ALA A 125 0.20 -13.15 0.60
CA ALA A 125 1.33 -13.94 1.05
C ALA A 125 0.97 -14.78 2.28
N GLN A 126 1.66 -15.92 2.44
CA GLN A 126 1.63 -16.69 3.68
C GLN A 126 2.78 -16.28 4.60
N ALA A 127 2.54 -16.34 5.90
CA ALA A 127 3.54 -16.05 6.91
C ALA A 127 3.53 -17.10 8.03
N GLU A 128 4.57 -17.06 8.86
CA GLU A 128 4.57 -17.78 10.13
C GLU A 128 3.58 -17.15 11.11
N ALA A 129 3.06 -17.93 12.04
CA ALA A 129 2.11 -17.46 13.05
C ALA A 129 2.83 -16.71 14.20
N ASP A 130 3.86 -15.90 13.87
CA ASP A 130 4.60 -15.11 14.81
C ASP A 130 3.67 -14.11 15.52
N THR A 131 4.00 -13.73 16.75
CA THR A 131 3.28 -12.66 17.45
C THR A 131 3.71 -11.31 16.89
N PRO A 132 2.81 -10.51 16.29
CA PRO A 132 3.17 -9.22 15.74
C PRO A 132 3.73 -8.28 16.82
N GLN A 133 4.79 -7.54 16.47
CA GLN A 133 5.41 -6.53 17.31
C GLN A 133 5.67 -5.29 16.44
N VAL A 134 5.26 -4.12 16.91
CA VAL A 134 5.43 -2.86 16.20
C VAL A 134 6.63 -2.09 16.75
N ASP A 135 7.34 -1.36 15.89
CA ASP A 135 8.56 -0.60 16.24
C ASP A 135 8.38 0.93 16.24
N GLY A 136 7.13 1.39 16.05
CA GLY A 136 6.76 2.81 16.13
C GLY A 136 6.28 3.43 14.82
N GLU A 137 6.41 2.77 13.67
CA GLU A 137 5.76 3.20 12.43
C GLU A 137 4.26 2.89 12.49
N LEU A 138 3.90 1.70 12.89
CA LEU A 138 2.54 1.33 13.26
C LEU A 138 2.29 1.58 14.74
N GLU A 139 1.07 1.96 15.10
CA GLU A 139 0.60 2.03 16.49
C GLU A 139 0.25 0.64 17.03
N ASP A 140 -0.31 -0.21 16.17
CA ASP A 140 -0.72 -1.58 16.51
C ASP A 140 -0.71 -2.48 15.27
N ALA A 141 -0.36 -3.74 15.45
CA ALA A 141 -0.50 -4.79 14.45
C ALA A 141 -0.93 -6.08 15.11
N ARG A 142 -1.92 -6.77 14.53
CA ARG A 142 -2.41 -8.04 15.09
C ARG A 142 -3.03 -8.95 14.04
N TRP A 143 -3.16 -10.21 14.41
CA TRP A 143 -3.92 -11.21 13.67
C TRP A 143 -5.41 -11.07 13.93
N PHE A 144 -6.20 -11.02 12.85
CA PHE A 144 -7.66 -10.99 12.89
C PHE A 144 -8.23 -12.31 12.42
N GLU A 145 -9.17 -12.85 13.19
CA GLU A 145 -9.90 -14.05 12.81
C GLU A 145 -10.86 -13.76 11.65
N ARG A 146 -11.19 -14.79 10.89
CA ARG A 146 -12.07 -14.67 9.71
C ARG A 146 -13.45 -14.11 10.09
N GLU A 147 -13.94 -14.47 11.26
CA GLU A 147 -15.22 -14.01 11.80
C GLU A 147 -15.21 -12.49 12.11
N GLU A 148 -14.10 -11.96 12.64
CA GLU A 148 -13.94 -10.53 12.90
C GLU A 148 -13.96 -9.71 11.59
N VAL A 149 -13.21 -10.20 10.59
CA VAL A 149 -13.18 -9.60 9.25
C VAL A 149 -14.55 -9.68 8.58
N GLY A 150 -15.21 -10.84 8.64
CA GLY A 150 -16.55 -11.05 8.10
C GLY A 150 -17.59 -10.14 8.72
N ALA A 151 -17.58 -9.97 10.05
CA ALA A 151 -18.47 -9.05 10.76
C ALA A 151 -18.24 -7.58 10.33
N ALA A 152 -16.98 -7.17 10.14
CA ALA A 152 -16.64 -5.85 9.66
C ALA A 152 -17.13 -5.62 8.21
N LEU A 153 -16.96 -6.62 7.33
CA LEU A 153 -17.45 -6.58 5.95
C LEU A 153 -18.97 -6.47 5.87
N ALA A 154 -19.69 -7.23 6.70
CA ALA A 154 -21.16 -7.20 6.77
C ALA A 154 -21.68 -5.84 7.23
N ARG A 155 -21.07 -5.24 8.26
CA ARG A 155 -21.44 -3.88 8.72
C ARG A 155 -21.27 -2.84 7.61
N LEU A 156 -20.13 -2.85 6.93
CA LEU A 156 -19.87 -1.91 5.84
C LEU A 156 -20.80 -2.12 4.64
N ALA A 157 -21.24 -3.35 4.39
CA ALA A 157 -22.24 -3.64 3.35
C ALA A 157 -23.61 -3.06 3.71
N ALA A 158 -23.98 -3.10 5.00
CA ALA A 158 -25.28 -2.61 5.47
C ALA A 158 -25.33 -1.09 5.65
N GLN A 159 -24.24 -0.44 6.05
CA GLN A 159 -24.20 0.95 6.51
C GLN A 159 -23.35 1.88 5.63
N GLY A 160 -22.56 1.33 4.69
CA GLY A 160 -21.62 2.07 3.85
C GLY A 160 -20.28 2.34 4.52
N ASP A 161 -19.31 2.82 3.72
CA ASP A 161 -17.90 3.00 4.12
C ASP A 161 -17.67 4.06 5.21
N SER A 162 -18.62 4.94 5.44
CA SER A 162 -18.54 6.04 6.42
C SER A 162 -19.11 5.69 7.79
N ALA A 163 -19.78 4.55 7.92
CA ALA A 163 -20.46 4.19 9.16
C ALA A 163 -19.47 3.89 10.28
N ASP A 164 -19.68 4.50 11.41
CA ASP A 164 -18.97 4.23 12.66
C ASP A 164 -20.00 4.06 13.79
N ASP A 165 -20.27 2.81 14.13
CA ASP A 165 -21.18 2.45 15.22
C ASP A 165 -20.50 2.42 16.59
N GLY A 166 -19.23 2.87 16.66
CA GLY A 166 -18.45 2.81 17.89
C GLY A 166 -17.87 1.44 18.23
N HIS A 167 -18.09 0.40 17.40
CA HIS A 167 -17.71 -0.98 17.75
C HIS A 167 -16.95 -1.71 16.61
N GLY A 168 -16.09 -2.65 17.00
CA GLY A 168 -15.42 -3.62 16.13
C GLY A 168 -14.41 -3.04 15.15
N LEU A 169 -13.90 -3.89 14.29
CA LEU A 169 -12.90 -3.60 13.26
C LEU A 169 -13.45 -2.68 12.16
N ARG A 170 -12.72 -1.64 11.80
CA ARG A 170 -12.98 -0.79 10.63
C ARG A 170 -11.98 -1.11 9.53
N LEU A 171 -12.48 -1.32 8.32
CA LEU A 171 -11.66 -1.65 7.15
C LEU A 171 -11.49 -0.46 6.21
N PRO A 172 -10.53 -0.51 5.27
CA PRO A 172 -10.35 0.51 4.24
C PRO A 172 -11.62 0.68 3.38
N PRO A 173 -11.82 1.84 2.73
CA PRO A 173 -12.98 2.08 1.87
C PRO A 173 -12.95 1.18 0.63
N ARG A 174 -14.11 0.92 0.02
CA ARG A 174 -14.28 0.03 -1.16
C ARG A 174 -13.43 0.40 -2.37
N ILE A 175 -13.08 1.66 -2.51
CA ILE A 175 -12.25 2.14 -3.62
C ILE A 175 -10.78 1.69 -3.50
N SER A 176 -10.33 1.27 -2.31
CA SER A 176 -8.93 0.90 -2.05
C SER A 176 -8.65 -0.54 -2.42
N ILE A 177 -7.51 -0.79 -3.07
CA ILE A 177 -6.98 -2.14 -3.31
C ILE A 177 -6.77 -2.91 -1.99
N ALA A 178 -6.47 -2.22 -0.89
CA ALA A 178 -6.40 -2.83 0.45
C ALA A 178 -7.72 -3.53 0.80
N ARG A 179 -8.85 -2.91 0.50
CA ARG A 179 -10.17 -3.51 0.73
C ARG A 179 -10.39 -4.72 -0.17
N ALA A 180 -10.01 -4.64 -1.45
CA ALA A 180 -10.15 -5.75 -2.38
C ALA A 180 -9.33 -6.98 -1.93
N LEU A 181 -8.10 -6.76 -1.44
CA LEU A 181 -7.24 -7.81 -0.89
C LEU A 181 -7.84 -8.47 0.37
N ILE A 182 -8.43 -7.69 1.28
CA ILE A 182 -9.10 -8.20 2.48
C ILE A 182 -10.33 -9.04 2.10
N GLU A 183 -11.13 -8.57 1.14
CA GLU A 183 -12.30 -9.30 0.66
C GLU A 183 -11.93 -10.59 -0.08
N ASP A 184 -10.85 -10.55 -0.86
CA ASP A 184 -10.33 -11.74 -1.55
C ASP A 184 -9.88 -12.80 -0.56
N TRP A 185 -9.06 -12.42 0.44
CA TRP A 185 -8.68 -13.32 1.51
C TRP A 185 -9.90 -13.87 2.27
N TYR A 186 -10.88 -13.04 2.57
CA TYR A 186 -12.09 -13.47 3.26
C TYR A 186 -12.87 -14.53 2.47
N ARG A 187 -12.92 -14.43 1.15
CA ARG A 187 -13.64 -15.38 0.27
C ARG A 187 -12.86 -16.66 0.03
N HIS A 188 -11.55 -16.58 -0.19
CA HIS A 188 -10.75 -17.67 -0.71
C HIS A 188 -9.74 -18.24 0.30
N GLY A 189 -9.43 -17.52 1.39
CA GLY A 189 -8.39 -17.88 2.35
C GLY A 189 -6.99 -17.43 1.93
N ALA A 190 -5.97 -18.02 2.56
CA ALA A 190 -4.57 -17.79 2.19
C ALA A 190 -4.29 -18.36 0.79
N PRO A 191 -3.33 -17.78 0.05
CA PRO A 191 -2.90 -18.34 -1.23
C PRO A 191 -2.31 -19.76 -1.00
N ALA A 192 -2.54 -20.64 -1.97
CA ALA A 192 -1.96 -21.97 -1.98
C ALA A 192 -0.46 -21.92 -2.33
#